data_3de3a4af7a07233902b2dee47a85197f
#
_entry.id   3de3a4af7a07233902b2dee47a85197f
#
_cell.length_a   1.000
_cell.length_b   1.000
_cell.length_c   1.000
_cell.angle_alpha   90.00
_cell.angle_beta   90.00
_cell.angle_gamma   90.00
#
_symmetry.space_group_name_H-M   'P 1'
#
loop_
_entity.id
_entity.type
_entity.pdbx_description
1 polymer ?
#
loop_
_entity_poly.entity_id
_entity_poly.type
_entity_poly.pdbx_seq_one_letter_code
_entity_poly.pdbx_strand_id
1 'polypeptide(L)'
;MERYKGFYIDKPYGNNVFSYEERENKKIFVPKLIEGNLEDVEVGENIVFNEIDEENEVKAKGLKNLVQYKLKDKTIYIFDNHNHAFYFWMKSLKNNEFNKGCKLVHVDQHKDMREPQDYIVDIQNLDDVFRYTNEVLNVGNFIQPALKKEIFSQVIIIDSSYSFDVKVEGEYVLDVDLDIFSRDMDYIPYDFRLNKIKNLIKDAKTITIATSPYFIEQDYAIKVLKELFNCDIIR
;
A
#
# COMPACT_ATOMS: atom_id res chain seq x y z
N MET A 1 -6.20 9.61 18.31
CA MET A 1 -5.70 8.37 18.95
C MET A 1 -5.37 7.41 17.81
N GLU A 2 -4.24 6.66 17.88
CA GLU A 2 -3.87 5.70 16.86
C GLU A 2 -4.85 4.52 16.84
N ARG A 3 -5.27 4.10 15.64
CA ARG A 3 -6.28 3.04 15.43
C ARG A 3 -5.65 1.69 15.13
N TYR A 4 -4.54 1.68 14.41
CA TYR A 4 -3.77 0.47 14.15
C TYR A 4 -3.02 0.04 15.41
N LYS A 5 -3.64 -0.82 16.23
CA LYS A 5 -3.09 -1.30 17.52
C LYS A 5 -2.65 -2.77 17.48
N GLY A 6 -2.75 -3.40 16.31
CA GLY A 6 -2.59 -4.83 16.13
C GLY A 6 -3.88 -5.57 16.49
N PHE A 7 -4.53 -6.20 15.50
CA PHE A 7 -5.78 -6.94 15.69
C PHE A 7 -5.95 -8.02 14.63
N TYR A 8 -6.86 -8.95 14.87
CA TYR A 8 -7.25 -9.98 13.91
C TYR A 8 -8.58 -9.64 13.24
N ILE A 9 -8.67 -9.94 11.95
CA ILE A 9 -9.94 -10.01 11.20
C ILE A 9 -10.25 -11.49 11.07
N ASP A 10 -11.33 -11.95 11.70
CA ASP A 10 -11.77 -13.36 11.75
C ASP A 10 -13.08 -13.61 10.99
N LYS A 11 -13.62 -12.59 10.35
CA LYS A 11 -14.80 -12.65 9.48
C LYS A 11 -14.39 -12.44 8.02
N PRO A 12 -15.23 -12.80 7.04
CA PRO A 12 -14.98 -12.57 5.62
C PRO A 12 -15.11 -11.09 5.25
N TYR A 13 -14.26 -10.24 5.83
CA TYR A 13 -14.20 -8.80 5.61
C TYR A 13 -12.84 -8.38 5.06
N GLY A 14 -12.84 -7.30 4.26
CA GLY A 14 -11.63 -6.73 3.72
C GLY A 14 -10.77 -7.77 2.99
N ASN A 15 -9.49 -7.85 3.30
CA ASN A 15 -8.61 -8.87 2.72
C ASN A 15 -8.89 -10.31 3.20
N ASN A 16 -9.70 -10.49 4.23
CA ASN A 16 -10.03 -11.84 4.69
C ASN A 16 -11.16 -12.51 3.90
N VAL A 17 -11.68 -11.86 2.84
CA VAL A 17 -12.72 -12.44 1.97
C VAL A 17 -12.18 -13.49 0.99
N PHE A 18 -10.91 -13.39 0.60
CA PHE A 18 -10.34 -14.25 -0.43
C PHE A 18 -10.35 -15.72 -0.01
N SER A 19 -11.00 -16.56 -0.76
CA SER A 19 -11.18 -18.00 -0.52
C SER A 19 -11.60 -18.36 0.91
N TYR A 20 -12.32 -17.46 1.62
CA TYR A 20 -12.60 -17.60 3.05
C TYR A 20 -13.23 -18.94 3.41
N GLU A 21 -14.22 -19.42 2.64
CA GLU A 21 -14.93 -20.66 2.94
C GLU A 21 -14.06 -21.92 2.73
N GLU A 22 -13.06 -21.84 1.86
CA GLU A 22 -12.21 -22.96 1.46
C GLU A 22 -10.98 -23.13 2.34
N ARG A 23 -10.53 -22.04 3.01
CA ARG A 23 -9.31 -22.05 3.84
C ARG A 23 -9.51 -22.71 5.18
N GLU A 24 -8.45 -23.31 5.70
CA GLU A 24 -8.38 -23.76 7.11
C GLU A 24 -8.21 -22.56 8.07
N ASN A 25 -7.26 -21.67 7.76
CA ASN A 25 -7.04 -20.47 8.57
C ASN A 25 -8.06 -19.38 8.20
N LYS A 26 -8.98 -19.09 9.12
CA LYS A 26 -10.10 -18.15 8.96
C LYS A 26 -9.77 -16.72 9.42
N LYS A 27 -8.55 -16.42 9.77
CA LYS A 27 -8.19 -15.09 10.29
C LYS A 27 -6.86 -14.61 9.75
N ILE A 28 -6.79 -13.30 9.55
CA ILE A 28 -5.57 -12.58 9.20
C ILE A 28 -5.27 -11.52 10.26
N PHE A 29 -4.00 -11.18 10.42
CA PHE A 29 -3.55 -10.18 11.37
C PHE A 29 -3.32 -8.85 10.67
N VAL A 30 -3.72 -7.75 11.30
CA VAL A 30 -3.37 -6.39 10.89
C VAL A 30 -2.40 -5.83 11.91
N PRO A 31 -1.15 -5.53 11.53
CA PRO A 31 -0.12 -5.07 12.47
C PRO A 31 -0.42 -3.69 13.07
N LYS A 32 0.18 -3.41 14.22
CA LYS A 32 0.13 -2.06 14.81
C LYS A 32 0.97 -1.08 14.00
N LEU A 33 0.54 0.18 13.96
CA LEU A 33 1.34 1.27 13.42
C LEU A 33 2.30 1.80 14.49
N ILE A 34 3.55 1.98 14.10
CA ILE A 34 4.56 2.67 14.90
C ILE A 34 5.12 3.87 14.15
N GLU A 35 5.54 4.90 14.88
CA GLU A 35 6.45 5.90 14.36
C GLU A 35 7.86 5.32 14.43
N GLY A 36 8.58 5.31 13.31
CA GLY A 36 9.86 4.61 13.22
C GLY A 36 10.69 5.07 12.02
N ASN A 37 11.59 4.22 11.60
CA ASN A 37 12.47 4.42 10.46
C ASN A 37 12.58 3.12 9.63
N LEU A 38 13.40 3.11 8.59
CA LEU A 38 13.55 1.94 7.70
C LEU A 38 14.12 0.70 8.40
N GLU A 39 14.84 0.85 9.50
CA GLU A 39 15.38 -0.29 10.26
C GLU A 39 14.29 -0.99 11.10
N ASP A 40 13.18 -0.30 11.37
CA ASP A 40 12.02 -0.87 12.07
C ASP A 40 11.09 -1.68 11.13
N VAL A 41 11.38 -1.67 9.82
CA VAL A 41 10.65 -2.48 8.83
C VAL A 41 11.25 -3.89 8.83
N GLU A 42 10.56 -4.79 9.51
CA GLU A 42 10.97 -6.18 9.73
C GLU A 42 9.83 -7.13 9.40
N VAL A 43 10.15 -8.33 8.93
CA VAL A 43 9.17 -9.40 8.75
C VAL A 43 8.63 -9.84 10.12
N GLY A 44 7.31 -9.99 10.21
CA GLY A 44 6.61 -10.50 11.38
C GLY A 44 6.35 -12.00 11.29
N GLU A 45 5.73 -12.54 12.35
CA GLU A 45 5.37 -13.96 12.42
C GLU A 45 3.90 -14.24 12.06
N ASN A 46 3.07 -13.18 11.99
CA ASN A 46 1.64 -13.33 11.77
C ASN A 46 1.30 -13.41 10.29
N ILE A 47 0.27 -14.19 9.99
CA ILE A 47 -0.33 -14.27 8.65
C ILE A 47 -1.21 -13.02 8.45
N VAL A 48 -0.88 -12.21 7.46
CA VAL A 48 -1.59 -10.96 7.14
C VAL A 48 -2.44 -11.07 5.87
N PHE A 49 -2.14 -12.07 5.04
CA PHE A 49 -2.92 -12.40 3.85
C PHE A 49 -2.99 -13.92 3.69
N ASN A 50 -4.12 -14.42 3.20
CA ASN A 50 -4.32 -15.85 3.05
C ASN A 50 -5.35 -16.13 1.94
N GLU A 51 -5.00 -16.98 0.99
CA GLU A 51 -5.83 -17.34 -0.15
C GLU A 51 -5.55 -18.79 -0.58
N ILE A 52 -6.48 -19.41 -1.30
CA ILE A 52 -6.24 -20.67 -2.00
C ILE A 52 -5.71 -20.36 -3.39
N ASP A 53 -4.54 -20.88 -3.69
CA ASP A 53 -3.92 -20.82 -5.00
C ASP A 53 -3.59 -22.25 -5.48
N GLU A 54 -4.08 -22.63 -6.66
CA GLU A 54 -3.90 -23.99 -7.23
C GLU A 54 -4.13 -25.13 -6.21
N GLU A 55 -5.25 -25.06 -5.47
CA GLU A 55 -5.62 -26.05 -4.42
C GLU A 55 -4.77 -25.99 -3.13
N ASN A 56 -3.80 -25.09 -3.03
CA ASN A 56 -2.97 -24.92 -1.84
C ASN A 56 -3.36 -23.66 -1.06
N GLU A 57 -3.41 -23.79 0.26
CA GLU A 57 -3.60 -22.63 1.13
C GLU A 57 -2.28 -21.87 1.29
N VAL A 58 -2.16 -20.69 0.65
CA VAL A 58 -1.01 -19.81 0.73
C VAL A 58 -1.18 -18.85 1.89
N LYS A 59 -0.32 -18.97 2.90
CA LYS A 59 -0.31 -18.17 4.13
C LYS A 59 0.85 -17.19 4.09
N ALA A 60 0.57 -15.93 3.75
CA ALA A 60 1.59 -14.90 3.65
C ALA A 60 1.84 -14.21 4.99
N LYS A 61 3.08 -14.28 5.49
CA LYS A 61 3.54 -13.52 6.65
C LYS A 61 3.82 -12.08 6.22
N GLY A 62 3.32 -11.10 6.99
CA GLY A 62 3.54 -9.69 6.71
C GLY A 62 4.60 -9.05 7.61
N LEU A 63 4.49 -7.74 7.75
CA LEU A 63 5.36 -6.95 8.60
C LEU A 63 5.07 -7.18 10.09
N LYS A 64 6.09 -7.07 10.92
CA LYS A 64 5.97 -7.04 12.39
C LYS A 64 5.17 -5.83 12.87
N ASN A 65 5.39 -4.67 12.23
CA ASN A 65 4.67 -3.42 12.46
C ASN A 65 4.45 -2.71 11.12
N LEU A 66 3.35 -1.98 10.99
CA LEU A 66 3.25 -0.91 10.01
C LEU A 66 4.11 0.26 10.48
N VAL A 67 4.77 0.97 9.58
CA VAL A 67 5.71 2.03 9.96
C VAL A 67 5.31 3.36 9.34
N GLN A 68 5.18 4.39 10.19
CA GLN A 68 5.15 5.77 9.75
C GLN A 68 6.54 6.36 9.89
N TYR A 69 7.13 6.73 8.77
CA TYR A 69 8.48 7.27 8.69
C TYR A 69 8.44 8.72 8.19
N LYS A 70 9.18 9.60 8.86
CA LYS A 70 9.35 11.01 8.43
C LYS A 70 10.69 11.18 7.73
N LEU A 71 10.65 11.64 6.47
CA LEU A 71 11.84 11.97 5.69
C LEU A 71 11.76 13.43 5.25
N LYS A 72 12.52 14.32 5.90
CA LYS A 72 12.44 15.77 5.70
C LYS A 72 11.00 16.27 5.94
N ASP A 73 10.39 16.83 4.92
CA ASP A 73 9.01 17.34 4.94
C ASP A 73 7.94 16.31 4.51
N LYS A 74 8.34 15.07 4.21
CA LYS A 74 7.47 14.02 3.71
C LYS A 74 7.09 13.02 4.78
N THR A 75 5.87 12.51 4.72
CA THR A 75 5.44 11.35 5.48
C THR A 75 5.39 10.14 4.56
N ILE A 76 5.98 9.05 5.02
CA ILE A 76 6.01 7.77 4.34
C ILE A 76 5.30 6.77 5.23
N TYR A 77 4.33 6.04 4.68
CA TYR A 77 3.64 4.96 5.36
C TYR A 77 4.00 3.64 4.67
N ILE A 78 4.49 2.69 5.45
CA ILE A 78 4.91 1.36 5.00
C ILE A 78 4.01 0.33 5.67
N PHE A 79 3.40 -0.52 4.88
CA PHE A 79 2.45 -1.53 5.33
C PHE A 79 2.52 -2.78 4.46
N ASP A 80 1.84 -3.85 4.87
CA ASP A 80 1.83 -5.11 4.14
C ASP A 80 0.79 -5.13 3.00
N ASN A 81 -0.50 -5.03 3.29
CA ASN A 81 -1.55 -5.13 2.29
C ASN A 81 -1.96 -3.76 1.73
N HIS A 82 -2.05 -3.64 0.41
CA HIS A 82 -2.14 -2.37 -0.30
C HIS A 82 -3.40 -1.53 0.03
N ASN A 83 -4.52 -2.15 0.41
CA ASN A 83 -5.73 -1.42 0.80
C ASN A 83 -5.53 -0.43 1.96
N HIS A 84 -4.52 -0.62 2.81
CA HIS A 84 -4.20 0.30 3.90
C HIS A 84 -3.84 1.71 3.41
N ALA A 85 -3.40 1.86 2.17
CA ALA A 85 -3.13 3.14 1.54
C ALA A 85 -4.32 4.10 1.68
N PHE A 86 -5.57 3.61 1.52
CA PHE A 86 -6.76 4.44 1.64
C PHE A 86 -6.86 5.15 3.00
N TYR A 87 -6.62 4.44 4.11
CA TYR A 87 -6.61 5.05 5.44
C TYR A 87 -5.51 6.11 5.58
N PHE A 88 -4.31 5.80 5.09
CA PHE A 88 -3.17 6.71 5.22
C PHE A 88 -3.32 7.95 4.35
N TRP A 89 -3.96 7.86 3.18
CA TRP A 89 -4.30 9.04 2.38
C TRP A 89 -5.28 9.96 3.13
N MET A 90 -6.31 9.41 3.77
CA MET A 90 -7.26 10.23 4.55
C MET A 90 -6.59 10.84 5.79
N LYS A 91 -5.70 10.11 6.45
CA LYS A 91 -4.89 10.61 7.58
C LYS A 91 -4.00 11.77 7.13
N SER A 92 -3.28 11.62 6.01
CA SER A 92 -2.42 12.65 5.44
C SER A 92 -3.20 13.88 4.96
N LEU A 93 -4.35 13.68 4.33
CA LEU A 93 -5.23 14.78 3.91
C LEU A 93 -5.70 15.58 5.13
N LYS A 94 -6.11 14.91 6.20
CA LYS A 94 -6.52 15.55 7.46
C LYS A 94 -5.38 16.34 8.12
N ASN A 95 -4.14 15.88 7.94
CA ASN A 95 -2.94 16.55 8.44
C ASN A 95 -2.43 17.66 7.50
N ASN A 96 -3.13 17.94 6.39
CA ASN A 96 -2.72 18.88 5.35
C ASN A 96 -1.34 18.56 4.73
N GLU A 97 -1.00 17.28 4.60
CA GLU A 97 0.27 16.83 4.00
C GLU A 97 0.20 16.86 2.46
N PHE A 98 -0.99 16.91 1.87
CA PHE A 98 -1.25 17.18 0.45
C PHE A 98 -2.62 17.82 0.26
N ASN A 99 -2.88 18.39 -0.93
CA ASN A 99 -4.14 19.05 -1.24
C ASN A 99 -5.15 18.07 -1.88
N LYS A 100 -6.42 18.12 -1.43
CA LYS A 100 -7.50 17.39 -2.08
C LYS A 100 -7.57 17.77 -3.56
N GLY A 101 -7.74 16.76 -4.44
CA GLY A 101 -7.75 16.96 -5.89
C GLY A 101 -6.36 16.89 -6.53
N CYS A 102 -5.29 16.64 -5.79
CA CYS A 102 -3.99 16.32 -6.39
C CYS A 102 -4.06 15.00 -7.18
N LYS A 103 -2.97 14.62 -7.83
CA LYS A 103 -2.89 13.35 -8.56
C LYS A 103 -2.48 12.22 -7.64
N LEU A 104 -2.90 10.99 -7.96
CA LEU A 104 -2.32 9.76 -7.45
C LEU A 104 -1.39 9.19 -8.52
N VAL A 105 -0.15 8.92 -8.17
CA VAL A 105 0.78 8.13 -8.99
C VAL A 105 0.86 6.75 -8.35
N HIS A 106 0.30 5.75 -9.02
CA HIS A 106 0.20 4.39 -8.55
C HIS A 106 1.16 3.51 -9.33
N VAL A 107 2.19 2.98 -8.66
CA VAL A 107 3.23 2.12 -9.24
C VAL A 107 3.03 0.71 -8.70
N ASP A 108 2.59 -0.20 -9.56
CA ASP A 108 2.12 -1.53 -9.15
C ASP A 108 2.07 -2.44 -10.38
N GLN A 109 2.23 -3.76 -10.22
CA GLN A 109 1.93 -4.70 -11.31
C GLN A 109 0.41 -4.85 -11.54
N HIS A 110 -0.43 -4.46 -10.55
CA HIS A 110 -1.89 -4.50 -10.60
C HIS A 110 -2.46 -3.09 -10.76
N LYS A 111 -3.74 -2.98 -11.03
CA LYS A 111 -4.41 -1.67 -11.20
C LYS A 111 -5.20 -1.24 -9.97
N ASP A 112 -5.62 -2.17 -9.15
CA ASP A 112 -6.41 -2.00 -7.92
C ASP A 112 -7.68 -1.14 -8.06
N MET A 113 -8.24 -1.19 -9.27
CA MET A 113 -9.36 -0.36 -9.74
C MET A 113 -10.69 -1.11 -9.77
N ARG A 114 -10.83 -2.23 -9.04
CA ARG A 114 -12.11 -2.93 -8.92
C ARG A 114 -13.10 -2.08 -8.12
N GLU A 115 -14.39 -2.27 -8.39
CA GLU A 115 -15.44 -1.63 -7.59
C GLU A 115 -15.52 -2.30 -6.21
N PRO A 116 -15.57 -1.52 -5.10
CA PRO A 116 -15.85 -2.08 -3.78
C PRO A 116 -17.34 -2.45 -3.66
N GLN A 117 -17.68 -3.18 -2.59
CA GLN A 117 -19.06 -3.55 -2.29
C GLN A 117 -19.98 -2.33 -2.13
N ASP A 118 -19.50 -1.28 -1.52
CA ASP A 118 -20.18 0.01 -1.38
C ASP A 118 -19.18 1.18 -1.30
N TYR A 119 -19.71 2.39 -1.30
CA TYR A 119 -18.95 3.64 -1.19
C TYR A 119 -19.35 4.45 0.05
N ILE A 120 -19.92 3.78 1.06
CA ILE A 120 -20.47 4.41 2.27
C ILE A 120 -19.34 4.61 3.27
N VAL A 121 -18.71 5.77 3.20
CA VAL A 121 -17.66 6.18 4.13
C VAL A 121 -17.68 7.69 4.35
N ASP A 122 -17.61 8.11 5.62
CA ASP A 122 -17.33 9.49 6.00
C ASP A 122 -15.82 9.73 6.09
N ILE A 123 -15.28 10.32 5.03
CA ILE A 123 -13.83 10.59 4.92
C ILE A 123 -13.30 11.63 5.95
N GLN A 124 -14.18 12.38 6.63
CA GLN A 124 -13.79 13.29 7.71
C GLN A 124 -13.66 12.56 9.05
N ASN A 125 -14.25 11.39 9.17
CA ASN A 125 -14.19 10.56 10.36
C ASN A 125 -13.19 9.42 10.19
N LEU A 126 -11.99 9.55 10.77
CA LEU A 126 -10.95 8.51 10.66
C LEU A 126 -11.34 7.17 11.32
N ASP A 127 -12.32 7.11 12.21
CA ASP A 127 -12.81 5.82 12.73
C ASP A 127 -13.65 5.10 11.68
N ASP A 128 -14.45 5.83 10.92
CA ASP A 128 -15.21 5.27 9.81
C ASP A 128 -14.30 4.89 8.62
N VAL A 129 -13.32 5.73 8.31
CA VAL A 129 -12.27 5.41 7.32
C VAL A 129 -11.52 4.14 7.69
N PHE A 130 -11.14 3.98 8.97
CA PHE A 130 -10.44 2.79 9.46
C PHE A 130 -11.30 1.52 9.30
N ARG A 131 -12.58 1.60 9.72
CA ARG A 131 -13.54 0.51 9.54
C ARG A 131 -13.69 0.16 8.05
N TYR A 132 -13.93 1.16 7.21
CA TYR A 132 -14.11 0.98 5.77
C TYR A 132 -12.89 0.32 5.10
N THR A 133 -11.67 0.78 5.46
CA THR A 133 -10.41 0.22 4.94
C THR A 133 -10.24 -1.25 5.29
N ASN A 134 -10.64 -1.67 6.50
CA ASN A 134 -10.36 -3.02 6.98
C ASN A 134 -11.53 -4.00 6.79
N GLU A 135 -12.77 -3.49 6.64
CA GLU A 135 -13.95 -4.34 6.53
C GLU A 135 -14.58 -4.36 5.13
N VAL A 136 -14.39 -3.30 4.32
CA VAL A 136 -15.00 -3.19 2.99
C VAL A 136 -13.95 -3.27 1.88
N LEU A 137 -12.83 -2.58 2.06
CA LEU A 137 -11.77 -2.53 1.05
C LEU A 137 -10.84 -3.74 1.15
N ASN A 138 -10.37 -4.20 0.00
CA ASN A 138 -9.31 -5.20 -0.15
C ASN A 138 -8.24 -4.69 -1.11
N VAL A 139 -7.18 -5.46 -1.29
CA VAL A 139 -6.02 -5.09 -2.13
C VAL A 139 -6.38 -4.72 -3.57
N GLY A 140 -7.53 -5.12 -4.10
CA GLY A 140 -7.89 -4.86 -5.49
C GLY A 140 -8.86 -3.70 -5.73
N ASN A 141 -9.36 -2.97 -4.69
CA ASN A 141 -10.49 -2.04 -4.88
C ASN A 141 -10.42 -0.71 -4.11
N PHE A 142 -9.29 -0.38 -3.52
CA PHE A 142 -9.16 0.77 -2.60
C PHE A 142 -8.98 2.12 -3.30
N ILE A 143 -8.63 2.15 -4.60
CA ILE A 143 -8.41 3.41 -5.35
C ILE A 143 -9.75 4.03 -5.77
N GLN A 144 -10.72 3.23 -6.20
CA GLN A 144 -12.01 3.73 -6.68
C GLN A 144 -12.74 4.65 -5.68
N PRO A 145 -12.82 4.33 -4.37
CA PRO A 145 -13.43 5.23 -3.40
C PRO A 145 -12.72 6.57 -3.27
N ALA A 146 -11.39 6.60 -3.37
CA ALA A 146 -10.62 7.84 -3.31
C ALA A 146 -10.92 8.76 -4.50
N LEU A 147 -11.07 8.20 -5.70
CA LEU A 147 -11.50 8.93 -6.90
C LEU A 147 -12.94 9.43 -6.74
N LYS A 148 -13.86 8.57 -6.34
CA LYS A 148 -15.29 8.91 -6.19
C LYS A 148 -15.53 9.99 -5.13
N LYS A 149 -14.69 10.06 -4.10
CA LYS A 149 -14.70 11.10 -3.08
C LYS A 149 -13.87 12.34 -3.48
N GLU A 150 -13.36 12.35 -4.72
CA GLU A 150 -12.55 13.46 -5.27
C GLU A 150 -11.31 13.78 -4.41
N ILE A 151 -10.75 12.76 -3.73
CA ILE A 151 -9.48 12.91 -3.02
C ILE A 151 -8.37 13.13 -4.04
N PHE A 152 -8.41 12.36 -5.11
CA PHE A 152 -7.56 12.52 -6.28
C PHE A 152 -8.39 12.90 -7.50
N SER A 153 -7.86 13.82 -8.32
CA SER A 153 -8.50 14.22 -9.59
C SER A 153 -8.29 13.21 -10.70
N GLN A 154 -7.20 12.44 -10.61
CA GLN A 154 -6.85 11.37 -11.55
C GLN A 154 -5.85 10.41 -10.94
N VAL A 155 -5.76 9.22 -11.50
CA VAL A 155 -4.71 8.24 -11.23
C VAL A 155 -3.80 8.10 -12.45
N ILE A 156 -2.51 8.13 -12.22
CA ILE A 156 -1.48 7.79 -13.21
C ILE A 156 -0.95 6.41 -12.81
N ILE A 157 -1.28 5.39 -13.59
CA ILE A 157 -0.88 4.01 -13.34
C ILE A 157 0.45 3.73 -14.05
N ILE A 158 1.42 3.18 -13.32
CA ILE A 158 2.74 2.76 -13.81
C ILE A 158 2.87 1.26 -13.54
N ASP A 159 2.45 0.46 -14.53
CA ASP A 159 2.30 -1.00 -14.45
C ASP A 159 3.04 -1.75 -15.59
N SER A 160 3.73 -1.04 -16.46
CA SER A 160 4.33 -1.62 -17.67
C SER A 160 5.51 -0.81 -18.15
N SER A 161 6.39 -1.39 -18.97
CA SER A 161 7.55 -0.69 -19.53
C SER A 161 7.20 0.62 -20.22
N TYR A 162 6.04 0.69 -20.86
CA TYR A 162 5.57 1.91 -21.52
C TYR A 162 5.17 3.01 -20.51
N SER A 163 4.46 2.64 -19.43
CA SER A 163 4.00 3.61 -18.43
C SER A 163 5.13 4.15 -17.55
N PHE A 164 6.27 3.45 -17.47
CA PHE A 164 7.46 3.96 -16.76
C PHE A 164 8.07 5.21 -17.41
N ASP A 165 7.81 5.49 -18.69
CA ASP A 165 8.29 6.71 -19.36
C ASP A 165 7.41 7.96 -19.08
N VAL A 166 6.24 7.78 -18.43
CA VAL A 166 5.30 8.88 -18.15
C VAL A 166 5.99 9.96 -17.32
N LYS A 167 5.82 11.22 -17.73
CA LYS A 167 6.20 12.40 -16.94
C LYS A 167 5.04 12.79 -16.04
N VAL A 168 5.33 12.97 -14.77
CA VAL A 168 4.36 13.44 -13.78
C VAL A 168 4.64 14.91 -13.48
N GLU A 169 3.66 15.76 -13.67
CA GLU A 169 3.74 17.20 -13.39
C GLU A 169 2.71 17.59 -12.35
N GLY A 170 3.04 18.61 -11.54
CA GLY A 170 2.18 19.11 -10.48
C GLY A 170 2.24 18.28 -9.20
N GLU A 171 1.35 18.58 -8.26
CA GLU A 171 1.31 17.91 -6.96
C GLU A 171 0.73 16.50 -7.06
N TYR A 172 1.34 15.56 -6.37
CA TYR A 172 0.86 14.18 -6.32
C TYR A 172 1.22 13.47 -5.01
N VAL A 173 0.42 12.46 -4.69
CA VAL A 173 0.72 11.40 -3.75
C VAL A 173 1.31 10.23 -4.53
N LEU A 174 2.41 9.67 -4.04
CA LEU A 174 3.01 8.46 -4.60
C LEU A 174 2.55 7.24 -3.82
N ASP A 175 2.04 6.27 -4.53
CA ASP A 175 1.59 4.99 -4.00
C ASP A 175 2.35 3.88 -4.73
N VAL A 176 3.06 3.04 -3.99
CA VAL A 176 3.94 2.02 -4.56
C VAL A 176 3.60 0.67 -3.96
N ASP A 177 3.31 -0.31 -4.81
CA ASP A 177 3.40 -1.71 -4.44
C ASP A 177 4.79 -2.24 -4.80
N LEU A 178 5.46 -2.85 -3.83
CA LEU A 178 6.78 -3.44 -4.07
C LEU A 178 6.72 -4.71 -4.92
N ASP A 179 5.53 -5.25 -5.19
CA ASP A 179 5.33 -6.36 -6.11
C ASP A 179 5.66 -5.99 -7.58
N ILE A 180 5.74 -4.67 -7.89
CA ILE A 180 6.33 -4.19 -9.13
C ILE A 180 7.77 -4.72 -9.34
N PHE A 181 8.44 -5.19 -8.28
CA PHE A 181 9.74 -5.84 -8.32
C PHE A 181 9.66 -7.37 -8.25
N SER A 182 8.46 -7.96 -8.30
CA SER A 182 8.29 -9.41 -8.38
C SER A 182 8.90 -9.99 -9.66
N ARG A 183 9.05 -11.33 -9.70
CA ARG A 183 9.60 -12.02 -10.87
C ARG A 183 8.75 -11.84 -12.12
N ASP A 184 7.45 -11.67 -11.98
CA ASP A 184 6.53 -11.47 -13.09
C ASP A 184 6.81 -10.15 -13.84
N MET A 185 7.47 -9.21 -13.16
CA MET A 185 7.85 -7.91 -13.70
C MET A 185 9.31 -7.84 -14.20
N ASP A 186 10.04 -8.95 -14.24
CA ASP A 186 11.46 -8.97 -14.63
C ASP A 186 11.71 -8.67 -16.12
N TYR A 187 10.64 -8.58 -16.93
CA TYR A 187 10.72 -8.07 -18.30
C TYR A 187 11.03 -6.56 -18.36
N ILE A 188 10.87 -5.83 -17.22
CA ILE A 188 11.30 -4.44 -17.06
C ILE A 188 12.60 -4.45 -16.24
N PRO A 189 13.73 -3.88 -16.76
CA PRO A 189 15.00 -3.88 -16.03
C PRO A 189 14.88 -3.32 -14.62
N TYR A 190 15.49 -4.00 -13.64
CA TYR A 190 15.44 -3.63 -12.22
C TYR A 190 15.85 -2.17 -11.97
N ASP A 191 17.01 -1.76 -12.49
CA ASP A 191 17.54 -0.40 -12.31
C ASP A 191 16.62 0.66 -12.92
N PHE A 192 15.90 0.32 -13.97
CA PHE A 192 14.95 1.24 -14.59
C PHE A 192 13.74 1.48 -13.66
N ARG A 193 13.16 0.40 -13.12
CA ARG A 193 12.09 0.48 -12.11
C ARG A 193 12.56 1.28 -10.88
N LEU A 194 13.70 0.91 -10.31
CA LEU A 194 14.27 1.51 -9.11
C LEU A 194 14.52 3.02 -9.29
N ASN A 195 15.20 3.42 -10.39
CA ASN A 195 15.54 4.82 -10.64
C ASN A 195 14.29 5.67 -10.90
N LYS A 196 13.30 5.13 -11.60
CA LYS A 196 12.02 5.84 -11.81
C LYS A 196 11.32 6.13 -10.50
N ILE A 197 11.16 5.12 -9.64
CA ILE A 197 10.51 5.27 -8.34
C ILE A 197 11.30 6.23 -7.44
N LYS A 198 12.64 6.12 -7.41
CA LYS A 198 13.49 7.09 -6.69
C LYS A 198 13.24 8.54 -7.15
N ASN A 199 13.08 8.78 -8.44
CA ASN A 199 12.78 10.11 -8.94
C ASN A 199 11.37 10.57 -8.52
N LEU A 200 10.37 9.70 -8.56
CA LEU A 200 9.02 10.01 -8.09
C LEU A 200 8.98 10.34 -6.58
N ILE A 201 9.76 9.64 -5.76
CA ILE A 201 9.88 9.90 -4.32
C ILE A 201 10.34 11.34 -4.04
N LYS A 202 11.22 11.92 -4.88
CA LYS A 202 11.76 13.28 -4.66
C LYS A 202 10.69 14.36 -4.64
N ASP A 203 9.69 14.24 -5.50
CA ASP A 203 8.68 15.29 -5.73
C ASP A 203 7.32 14.99 -5.10
N ALA A 204 7.11 13.77 -4.63
CA ALA A 204 5.88 13.35 -3.97
C ALA A 204 5.63 14.13 -2.66
N LYS A 205 4.37 14.39 -2.32
CA LYS A 205 3.95 15.04 -1.06
C LYS A 205 3.85 14.05 0.09
N THR A 206 3.17 12.95 -0.15
CA THR A 206 3.01 11.81 0.76
C THR A 206 3.34 10.53 -0.02
N ILE A 207 3.88 9.54 0.65
CA ILE A 207 4.25 8.28 0.04
C ILE A 207 3.62 7.13 0.82
N THR A 208 2.91 6.25 0.12
CA THR A 208 2.41 4.99 0.64
C THR A 208 3.11 3.83 -0.05
N ILE A 209 3.54 2.83 0.73
CA ILE A 209 4.31 1.69 0.21
C ILE A 209 3.75 0.40 0.79
N ALA A 210 3.25 -0.48 -0.08
CA ALA A 210 2.86 -1.83 0.26
C ALA A 210 4.02 -2.80 0.03
N THR A 211 4.20 -3.75 0.94
CA THR A 211 5.17 -4.85 0.76
C THR A 211 4.56 -6.09 0.15
N SER A 212 3.24 -6.18 0.07
CA SER A 212 2.42 -7.17 -0.63
C SER A 212 2.90 -8.62 -0.51
N PRO A 213 2.88 -9.19 0.70
CA PRO A 213 3.55 -10.45 1.03
C PRO A 213 3.02 -11.70 0.29
N TYR A 214 1.88 -11.59 -0.38
CA TYR A 214 1.36 -12.66 -1.23
C TYR A 214 2.06 -12.70 -2.60
N PHE A 215 2.47 -11.55 -3.12
CA PHE A 215 2.98 -11.39 -4.48
C PHE A 215 4.51 -11.33 -4.55
N ILE A 216 5.19 -10.98 -3.46
CA ILE A 216 6.64 -10.82 -3.41
C ILE A 216 7.20 -11.30 -2.06
N GLU A 217 8.35 -11.96 -2.09
CA GLU A 217 9.07 -12.38 -0.89
C GLU A 217 9.40 -11.18 0.01
N GLN A 218 9.03 -11.26 1.30
CA GLN A 218 9.10 -10.11 2.21
C GLN A 218 10.52 -9.61 2.48
N ASP A 219 11.48 -10.51 2.65
CA ASP A 219 12.89 -10.12 2.82
C ASP A 219 13.41 -9.38 1.58
N TYR A 220 12.96 -9.79 0.39
CA TYR A 220 13.32 -9.12 -0.85
C TYR A 220 12.62 -7.76 -0.98
N ALA A 221 11.33 -7.68 -0.67
CA ALA A 221 10.60 -6.41 -0.67
C ALA A 221 11.24 -5.39 0.28
N ILE A 222 11.60 -5.81 1.50
CA ILE A 222 12.29 -4.94 2.49
C ILE A 222 13.66 -4.51 1.98
N LYS A 223 14.41 -5.40 1.32
CA LYS A 223 15.69 -5.03 0.70
C LYS A 223 15.49 -3.95 -0.37
N VAL A 224 14.54 -4.12 -1.27
CA VAL A 224 14.21 -3.13 -2.30
C VAL A 224 13.78 -1.81 -1.68
N LEU A 225 12.92 -1.86 -0.64
CA LEU A 225 12.51 -0.68 0.11
C LEU A 225 13.72 0.10 0.63
N LYS A 226 14.67 -0.58 1.27
CA LYS A 226 15.91 0.06 1.77
C LYS A 226 16.76 0.64 0.64
N GLU A 227 16.81 -0.01 -0.52
CA GLU A 227 17.50 0.51 -1.70
C GLU A 227 16.81 1.76 -2.29
N LEU A 228 15.48 1.86 -2.26
CA LEU A 228 14.73 3.04 -2.69
C LEU A 228 15.10 4.29 -1.87
N PHE A 229 15.42 4.13 -0.59
CA PHE A 229 15.73 5.24 0.32
C PHE A 229 17.21 5.34 0.69
N ASN A 230 18.12 4.69 -0.04
CA ASN A 230 19.57 4.83 0.16
C ASN A 230 20.07 6.26 -0.09
N CYS A 231 21.24 6.58 0.46
CA CYS A 231 21.89 7.90 0.66
C CYS A 231 21.75 8.97 -0.42
N ASP A 232 21.41 8.62 -1.68
CA ASP A 232 21.27 9.58 -2.78
C ASP A 232 19.95 10.38 -2.74
N ILE A 233 18.95 9.92 -1.99
CA ILE A 233 17.66 10.64 -1.82
C ILE A 233 17.70 11.50 -0.54
N ILE A 234 18.61 11.20 0.39
CA ILE A 234 18.71 11.89 1.68
C ILE A 234 19.52 13.20 1.56
N ARG A 235 20.27 13.39 0.48
CA ARG A 235 20.96 14.65 0.15
C ARG A 235 20.04 15.56 -0.66
#